data_bdc54c399998ecb457cfb8d9822fc04a
#
_entry.id   bdc54c399998ecb457cfb8d9822fc04a
#
_cell.length_a   1.000
_cell.length_b   1.000
_cell.length_c   1.000
_cell.angle_alpha   90.00
_cell.angle_beta   90.00
_cell.angle_gamma   90.00
#
_symmetry.space_group_name_H-M   'P 1'
#
loop_
_entity.id
_entity.type
_entity.pdbx_description
1 polymer ?
#
loop_
_entity_poly.entity_id
_entity_poly.type
_entity_poly.pdbx_seq_one_letter_code
_entity_poly.pdbx_strand_id
1 'polypeptide(L)'
;MNKYRQPKVWGVFVGERGSQLAAFNTEYGPFPPKPNTDGYVAIGWAGIGDMLTYKNRYNAFRENFSIAYPDDNERVLSTQANMVWNFSYEILDGDYVVSPSSESGVLLVGQFTGEYLSDFNNHSTVAPSKTRKDLLHLRKVRWLAAIQDDDNRYGELNRIGQLTVSSLNITPERLVEIITNGEQ
;
A
#
# COMPACT_ATOMS: atom_id res chain seq x y z
N MET A 1 16.04 -15.68 -3.62
CA MET A 1 14.67 -15.27 -3.26
C MET A 1 13.96 -16.44 -2.61
N ASN A 2 13.52 -16.30 -1.37
CA ASN A 2 12.90 -17.41 -0.63
C ASN A 2 11.45 -17.56 -1.11
N LYS A 3 11.21 -18.44 -2.06
CA LYS A 3 9.90 -18.73 -2.68
C LYS A 3 8.86 -19.32 -1.72
N TYR A 4 9.21 -19.55 -0.46
CA TYR A 4 8.41 -20.33 0.48
C TYR A 4 8.14 -19.63 1.82
N ARG A 5 8.29 -18.28 1.90
CA ARG A 5 7.80 -17.62 3.10
C ARG A 5 6.28 -17.56 3.10
N GLN A 6 5.68 -17.70 4.26
CA GLN A 6 4.25 -17.47 4.42
C GLN A 6 3.89 -16.03 4.00
N PRO A 7 2.75 -15.83 3.32
CA PRO A 7 2.24 -14.50 3.02
C PRO A 7 2.15 -13.65 4.29
N LYS A 8 2.34 -12.34 4.13
CA LYS A 8 2.14 -11.36 5.20
C LYS A 8 0.94 -10.49 4.90
N VAL A 9 0.43 -9.81 5.91
CA VAL A 9 -0.57 -8.76 5.76
C VAL A 9 0.10 -7.40 5.97
N TRP A 10 -0.11 -6.49 5.03
CA TRP A 10 0.45 -5.15 5.03
C TRP A 10 -0.66 -4.11 5.14
N GLY A 11 -0.45 -3.12 5.99
CA GLY A 11 -1.24 -1.89 5.97
C GLY A 11 -0.62 -0.89 5.01
N VAL A 12 -1.42 -0.29 4.13
CA VAL A 12 -1.00 0.82 3.28
C VAL A 12 -1.96 1.99 3.48
N PHE A 13 -1.47 3.02 4.20
CA PHE A 13 -2.24 4.18 4.64
C PHE A 13 -1.58 5.44 4.11
N VAL A 14 -2.18 6.16 3.19
CA VAL A 14 -1.61 7.39 2.63
C VAL A 14 -2.28 8.61 3.23
N GLY A 15 -1.46 9.62 3.53
CA GLY A 15 -1.90 10.81 4.23
C GLY A 15 -2.03 10.61 5.75
N GLU A 16 -2.42 11.67 6.47
CA GLU A 16 -2.60 11.59 7.91
C GLU A 16 -3.74 10.63 8.25
N ARG A 17 -3.44 9.56 8.97
CA ARG A 17 -4.38 8.50 9.37
C ARG A 17 -5.17 7.87 8.20
N GLY A 18 -4.53 7.72 7.04
CA GLY A 18 -5.22 7.19 5.85
C GLY A 18 -6.18 8.19 5.19
N SER A 19 -6.01 9.50 5.45
CA SER A 19 -6.86 10.56 4.88
C SER A 19 -6.80 10.68 3.36
N GLN A 20 -5.87 9.98 2.72
CA GLN A 20 -5.70 10.02 1.29
C GLN A 20 -5.93 8.63 0.68
N LEU A 21 -6.59 8.58 -0.45
CA LEU A 21 -6.86 7.34 -1.14
C LEU A 21 -5.57 6.75 -1.71
N ALA A 22 -5.10 5.65 -1.12
CA ALA A 22 -3.93 4.91 -1.60
C ALA A 22 -4.30 3.85 -2.64
N ALA A 23 -5.58 3.49 -2.73
CA ALA A 23 -6.06 2.36 -3.51
C ALA A 23 -6.98 2.81 -4.64
N PHE A 24 -6.85 2.23 -5.82
CA PHE A 24 -7.65 2.56 -6.99
C PHE A 24 -7.71 1.39 -8.00
N ASN A 25 -8.65 1.48 -8.95
CA ASN A 25 -8.82 0.49 -10.02
C ASN A 25 -8.03 0.88 -11.28
N THR A 26 -7.77 -0.11 -12.13
CA THR A 26 -7.11 0.08 -13.43
C THR A 26 -7.94 0.85 -14.44
N GLU A 27 -9.25 0.66 -14.37
CA GLU A 27 -10.21 1.40 -15.19
C GLU A 27 -11.05 2.24 -14.25
N TYR A 28 -11.42 3.44 -14.63
CA TYR A 28 -12.21 4.39 -13.84
C TYR A 28 -13.57 3.80 -13.42
N GLY A 29 -13.48 2.64 -12.73
CA GLY A 29 -14.62 1.92 -12.19
C GLY A 29 -15.18 2.59 -10.94
N PRO A 30 -16.39 2.20 -10.53
CA PRO A 30 -16.99 2.71 -9.31
C PRO A 30 -16.13 2.40 -8.09
N PHE A 31 -16.02 3.33 -7.19
CA PHE A 31 -15.45 3.11 -5.86
C PHE A 31 -16.61 2.80 -4.88
N PRO A 32 -16.50 1.86 -3.97
CA PRO A 32 -15.40 0.90 -3.80
C PRO A 32 -15.32 -0.14 -4.93
N PRO A 33 -14.12 -0.70 -5.19
CA PRO A 33 -13.95 -1.73 -6.20
C PRO A 33 -14.75 -2.99 -5.85
N LYS A 34 -15.26 -3.65 -6.87
CA LYS A 34 -15.93 -4.95 -6.69
C LYS A 34 -14.91 -6.03 -6.30
N PRO A 35 -15.31 -7.05 -5.52
CA PRO A 35 -14.47 -8.22 -5.27
C PRO A 35 -13.97 -8.86 -6.58
N ASN A 36 -12.76 -9.40 -6.51
CA ASN A 36 -12.05 -10.03 -7.63
C ASN A 36 -11.72 -9.11 -8.81
N THR A 37 -11.70 -7.79 -8.61
CA THR A 37 -11.22 -6.84 -9.62
C THR A 37 -9.77 -6.46 -9.40
N ASP A 38 -9.02 -6.26 -10.47
CA ASP A 38 -7.66 -5.76 -10.41
C ASP A 38 -7.64 -4.25 -10.14
N GLY A 39 -6.62 -3.82 -9.42
CA GLY A 39 -6.39 -2.42 -9.10
C GLY A 39 -4.95 -2.17 -8.68
N TYR A 40 -4.72 -1.05 -8.06
CA TYR A 40 -3.40 -0.64 -7.57
C TYR A 40 -3.48 -0.05 -6.17
N VAL A 41 -2.37 -0.18 -5.47
CA VAL A 41 -2.06 0.60 -4.27
C VAL A 41 -0.84 1.45 -4.58
N ALA A 42 -0.85 2.70 -4.14
CA ALA A 42 0.21 3.66 -4.39
C ALA A 42 0.67 4.34 -3.10
N ILE A 43 1.95 4.72 -3.08
CA ILE A 43 2.52 5.57 -2.02
C ILE A 43 3.25 6.77 -2.62
N GLY A 44 3.45 7.79 -1.79
CA GLY A 44 4.19 9.01 -2.12
C GLY A 44 5.70 8.84 -2.17
N TRP A 45 6.41 9.89 -1.79
CA TRP A 45 7.88 10.02 -1.83
C TRP A 45 8.48 10.02 -3.24
N ALA A 46 7.80 10.64 -4.19
CA ALA A 46 8.24 10.77 -5.58
C ALA A 46 9.65 11.36 -5.75
N GLY A 47 10.09 12.21 -4.81
CA GLY A 47 11.40 12.85 -4.85
C GLY A 47 12.59 11.89 -4.78
N ILE A 48 12.41 10.64 -4.31
CA ILE A 48 13.48 9.63 -4.31
C ILE A 48 13.70 9.01 -5.70
N GLY A 49 12.76 9.21 -6.64
CA GLY A 49 12.82 8.60 -7.96
C GLY A 49 12.44 7.10 -7.96
N ASP A 50 12.76 6.44 -9.06
CA ASP A 50 12.41 5.04 -9.26
C ASP A 50 13.22 4.11 -8.34
N MET A 51 12.53 3.37 -7.49
CA MET A 51 13.15 2.44 -6.54
C MET A 51 13.88 1.29 -7.23
N LEU A 52 13.56 0.93 -8.47
CA LEU A 52 14.29 -0.10 -9.22
C LEU A 52 15.80 0.21 -9.35
N THR A 53 16.16 1.49 -9.30
CA THR A 53 17.55 1.94 -9.34
C THR A 53 18.35 1.58 -8.08
N TYR A 54 17.66 1.27 -6.97
CA TYR A 54 18.27 0.96 -5.67
C TYR A 54 18.26 -0.54 -5.32
N LYS A 55 17.89 -1.41 -6.26
CA LYS A 55 17.86 -2.86 -5.99
C LYS A 55 19.17 -3.34 -5.39
N ASN A 56 19.11 -3.97 -4.22
CA ASN A 56 20.28 -4.42 -3.44
C ASN A 56 21.23 -3.32 -2.96
N ARG A 57 20.79 -2.05 -2.94
CA ARG A 57 21.62 -0.88 -2.60
C ARG A 57 20.99 -0.04 -1.49
N TYR A 58 20.61 -0.68 -0.40
CA TYR A 58 19.89 -0.03 0.71
C TYR A 58 20.61 1.21 1.26
N ASN A 59 21.95 1.15 1.44
CA ASN A 59 22.70 2.29 1.97
C ASN A 59 22.67 3.49 1.01
N ALA A 60 22.83 3.27 -0.30
CA ALA A 60 22.72 4.34 -1.30
C ALA A 60 21.29 4.92 -1.35
N PHE A 61 20.27 4.07 -1.21
CA PHE A 61 18.89 4.54 -1.06
C PHE A 61 18.72 5.43 0.17
N ARG A 62 19.21 5.00 1.34
CA ARG A 62 19.11 5.76 2.60
C ARG A 62 19.78 7.13 2.50
N GLU A 63 20.97 7.21 1.90
CA GLU A 63 21.69 8.45 1.67
C GLU A 63 20.89 9.40 0.78
N ASN A 64 20.42 8.92 -0.37
CA ASN A 64 19.62 9.74 -1.29
C ASN A 64 18.26 10.12 -0.69
N PHE A 65 17.66 9.27 0.13
CA PHE A 65 16.42 9.57 0.81
C PHE A 65 16.60 10.75 1.79
N SER A 66 17.69 10.78 2.55
CA SER A 66 17.98 11.88 3.48
C SER A 66 18.24 13.20 2.76
N ILE A 67 18.77 13.17 1.54
CA ILE A 67 18.96 14.35 0.70
C ILE A 67 17.61 14.84 0.13
N ALA A 68 16.78 13.92 -0.35
CA ALA A 68 15.49 14.26 -0.97
C ALA A 68 14.45 14.74 0.06
N TYR A 69 14.52 14.24 1.29
CA TYR A 69 13.57 14.51 2.37
C TYR A 69 14.31 14.82 3.67
N PRO A 70 14.98 15.98 3.76
CA PRO A 70 15.71 16.35 4.96
C PRO A 70 14.75 16.51 6.15
N ASP A 71 15.09 15.90 7.26
CA ASP A 71 14.36 16.02 8.53
C ASP A 71 15.40 16.04 9.66
N ASP A 72 15.24 16.92 10.63
CA ASP A 72 16.14 17.02 11.78
C ASP A 72 16.02 15.83 12.74
N ASN A 73 14.92 15.06 12.59
CA ASN A 73 14.67 13.87 13.38
C ASN A 73 15.05 12.59 12.60
N GLU A 74 16.24 12.07 12.87
CA GLU A 74 16.75 10.85 12.23
C GLU A 74 15.83 9.64 12.37
N ARG A 75 15.08 9.54 13.47
CA ARG A 75 14.10 8.46 13.67
C ARG A 75 12.94 8.57 12.70
N VAL A 76 12.41 9.78 12.46
CA VAL A 76 11.35 10.03 11.50
C VAL A 76 11.83 9.69 10.10
N LEU A 77 12.99 10.20 9.73
CA LEU A 77 13.63 9.94 8.44
C LEU A 77 13.83 8.43 8.21
N SER A 78 14.37 7.74 9.22
CA SER A 78 14.58 6.30 9.16
C SER A 78 13.27 5.53 8.98
N THR A 79 12.22 5.92 9.68
CA THR A 79 10.91 5.30 9.58
C THR A 79 10.31 5.48 8.20
N GLN A 80 10.34 6.70 7.66
CA GLN A 80 9.83 7.00 6.32
C GLN A 80 10.58 6.23 5.23
N ALA A 81 11.92 6.22 5.29
CA ALA A 81 12.73 5.46 4.35
C ALA A 81 12.40 3.96 4.39
N ASN A 82 12.24 3.40 5.59
CA ASN A 82 11.86 1.99 5.72
C ASN A 82 10.47 1.70 5.13
N MET A 83 9.50 2.62 5.22
CA MET A 83 8.20 2.45 4.59
C MET A 83 8.32 2.34 3.07
N VAL A 84 9.09 3.22 2.43
CA VAL A 84 9.32 3.18 0.98
C VAL A 84 10.07 1.91 0.58
N TRP A 85 11.09 1.54 1.35
CA TRP A 85 11.85 0.31 1.11
C TRP A 85 10.97 -0.94 1.21
N ASN A 86 10.19 -1.05 2.28
CA ASN A 86 9.29 -2.18 2.50
C ASN A 86 8.26 -2.30 1.37
N PHE A 87 7.67 -1.18 0.96
CA PHE A 87 6.72 -1.16 -0.15
C PHE A 87 7.35 -1.68 -1.45
N SER A 88 8.60 -1.30 -1.72
CA SER A 88 9.26 -1.60 -2.98
C SER A 88 9.86 -3.01 -3.02
N TYR A 89 10.37 -3.52 -1.89
CA TYR A 89 11.18 -4.74 -1.88
C TYR A 89 10.74 -5.84 -0.92
N GLU A 90 10.08 -5.51 0.20
CA GLU A 90 9.70 -6.51 1.20
C GLU A 90 8.30 -7.08 0.96
N ILE A 91 7.39 -6.31 0.39
CA ILE A 91 6.09 -6.81 -0.06
C ILE A 91 6.34 -7.76 -1.24
N LEU A 92 5.73 -8.95 -1.18
CA LEU A 92 5.85 -9.95 -2.24
C LEU A 92 4.49 -10.22 -2.90
N ASP A 93 4.55 -10.79 -4.09
CA ASP A 93 3.39 -11.37 -4.75
C ASP A 93 2.75 -12.43 -3.85
N GLY A 94 1.43 -12.36 -3.70
CA GLY A 94 0.66 -13.21 -2.79
C GLY A 94 0.50 -12.66 -1.36
N ASP A 95 1.23 -11.60 -0.96
CA ASP A 95 0.97 -10.90 0.30
C ASP A 95 -0.39 -10.18 0.25
N TYR A 96 -0.99 -9.94 1.41
CA TYR A 96 -2.26 -9.23 1.52
C TYR A 96 -2.05 -7.76 1.85
N VAL A 97 -3.03 -6.94 1.48
CA VAL A 97 -3.08 -5.52 1.80
C VAL A 97 -4.40 -5.14 2.45
N VAL A 98 -4.30 -4.28 3.44
CA VAL A 98 -5.42 -3.55 4.05
C VAL A 98 -5.17 -2.06 3.81
N SER A 99 -6.08 -1.38 3.11
CA SER A 99 -5.94 0.03 2.74
C SER A 99 -7.22 0.80 3.04
N PRO A 100 -7.22 1.67 4.06
CA PRO A 100 -8.38 2.48 4.36
C PRO A 100 -8.55 3.62 3.34
N SER A 101 -9.80 3.96 3.12
CA SER A 101 -10.19 5.21 2.47
C SER A 101 -11.03 6.02 3.44
N SER A 102 -10.42 6.99 4.10
CA SER A 102 -11.09 7.83 5.08
C SER A 102 -12.16 8.74 4.46
N GLU A 103 -12.01 9.11 3.19
CA GLU A 103 -12.99 9.94 2.48
C GLU A 103 -14.31 9.22 2.23
N SER A 104 -14.26 7.88 2.14
CA SER A 104 -15.44 7.07 1.86
C SER A 104 -15.89 6.19 3.03
N GLY A 105 -15.18 6.20 4.16
CA GLY A 105 -15.46 5.29 5.27
C GLY A 105 -15.30 3.81 4.92
N VAL A 106 -14.46 3.50 3.92
CA VAL A 106 -14.26 2.15 3.40
C VAL A 106 -12.87 1.65 3.70
N LEU A 107 -12.77 0.40 4.13
CA LEU A 107 -11.53 -0.35 4.25
C LEU A 107 -11.45 -1.36 3.10
N LEU A 108 -10.45 -1.21 2.25
CA LEU A 108 -10.21 -2.15 1.15
C LEU A 108 -9.27 -3.24 1.60
N VAL A 109 -9.62 -4.48 1.27
CA VAL A 109 -8.76 -5.65 1.47
C VAL A 109 -8.46 -6.25 0.11
N GLY A 110 -7.18 -6.56 -0.14
CA GLY A 110 -6.73 -7.13 -1.41
C GLY A 110 -5.52 -8.04 -1.24
N GLN A 111 -5.10 -8.63 -2.34
CA GLN A 111 -3.88 -9.43 -2.44
C GLN A 111 -2.97 -8.84 -3.51
N PHE A 112 -1.70 -8.66 -3.21
CA PHE A 112 -0.72 -8.21 -4.19
C PHE A 112 -0.52 -9.28 -5.26
N THR A 113 -0.57 -8.85 -6.54
CA THR A 113 -0.51 -9.74 -7.71
C THR A 113 0.65 -9.41 -8.63
N GLY A 114 1.74 -8.92 -8.08
CA GLY A 114 2.92 -8.59 -8.87
C GLY A 114 3.98 -7.82 -8.09
N GLU A 115 5.04 -7.52 -8.80
CA GLU A 115 6.19 -6.79 -8.29
C GLU A 115 5.87 -5.29 -8.16
N TYR A 116 6.80 -4.56 -7.53
CA TYR A 116 6.81 -3.10 -7.53
C TYR A 116 6.86 -2.55 -8.96
N LEU A 117 6.07 -1.50 -9.19
CA LEU A 117 6.02 -0.73 -10.42
C LEU A 117 6.36 0.73 -10.14
N SER A 118 6.96 1.38 -11.10
CA SER A 118 7.20 2.81 -11.05
C SER A 118 6.49 3.52 -12.19
N ASP A 119 5.82 4.63 -11.89
CA ASP A 119 5.14 5.46 -12.91
C ASP A 119 5.92 6.74 -13.24
N PHE A 120 7.20 6.77 -12.98
CA PHE A 120 8.05 7.94 -13.24
C PHE A 120 8.19 8.28 -14.72
N ASN A 121 8.03 7.29 -15.59
CA ASN A 121 8.23 7.43 -17.03
C ASN A 121 6.94 7.39 -17.86
N ASN A 122 5.81 7.02 -17.28
CA ASN A 122 4.55 6.81 -17.99
C ASN A 122 3.36 7.38 -17.22
N HIS A 123 3.28 8.69 -17.12
CA HIS A 123 2.22 9.40 -16.41
C HIS A 123 0.77 9.15 -16.91
N SER A 124 0.56 8.27 -17.89
CA SER A 124 -0.71 8.24 -18.60
C SER A 124 -1.54 6.97 -18.46
N THR A 125 -0.97 5.86 -18.00
CA THR A 125 -1.68 4.57 -18.11
C THR A 125 -2.17 3.99 -16.78
N VAL A 126 -1.59 4.40 -15.67
CA VAL A 126 -1.87 3.76 -14.38
C VAL A 126 -2.25 4.76 -13.30
N ALA A 127 -1.86 6.00 -13.44
CA ALA A 127 -2.03 6.97 -12.39
C ALA A 127 -3.51 7.36 -12.17
N PRO A 128 -3.97 7.42 -10.93
CA PRO A 128 -5.26 8.05 -10.55
C PRO A 128 -5.24 9.57 -10.71
N SER A 129 -4.57 9.94 -11.55
CA SER A 129 -3.54 10.83 -11.89
C SER A 129 -3.91 12.26 -12.14
N LYS A 130 -5.11 12.65 -12.21
CA LYS A 130 -5.40 14.08 -12.35
C LYS A 130 -5.25 14.85 -11.04
N THR A 131 -5.26 14.14 -9.90
CA THR A 131 -5.25 14.76 -8.58
C THR A 131 -3.99 14.48 -7.74
N ARG A 132 -3.20 13.43 -8.07
CA ARG A 132 -2.11 12.97 -7.20
C ARG A 132 -0.83 12.61 -7.96
N LYS A 133 -0.15 13.63 -8.50
CA LYS A 133 1.13 13.46 -9.23
C LYS A 133 2.31 12.95 -8.41
N ASP A 134 2.13 12.83 -7.10
CA ASP A 134 3.14 12.39 -6.13
C ASP A 134 3.08 10.89 -5.80
N LEU A 135 2.01 10.18 -6.21
CA LEU A 135 1.83 8.75 -5.95
C LEU A 135 2.40 7.91 -7.11
N LEU A 136 3.71 7.84 -7.20
CA LEU A 136 4.42 7.21 -8.33
C LEU A 136 4.99 5.83 -8.02
N HIS A 137 4.97 5.41 -6.76
CA HIS A 137 5.35 4.07 -6.35
C HIS A 137 4.11 3.21 -6.27
N LEU A 138 4.01 2.18 -7.12
CA LEU A 138 2.80 1.42 -7.36
C LEU A 138 2.99 -0.07 -7.10
N ARG A 139 1.90 -0.74 -6.68
CA ARG A 139 1.80 -2.20 -6.68
C ARG A 139 0.43 -2.63 -7.14
N LYS A 140 0.40 -3.62 -8.03
CA LYS A 140 -0.83 -4.24 -8.50
C LYS A 140 -1.46 -5.08 -7.40
N VAL A 141 -2.77 -4.99 -7.27
CA VAL A 141 -3.55 -5.77 -6.32
C VAL A 141 -4.79 -6.35 -6.99
N ARG A 142 -5.27 -7.47 -6.45
CA ARG A 142 -6.61 -7.98 -6.68
C ARG A 142 -7.44 -7.68 -5.44
N TRP A 143 -8.47 -6.87 -5.58
CA TRP A 143 -9.36 -6.54 -4.48
C TRP A 143 -10.21 -7.74 -4.10
N LEU A 144 -10.31 -8.04 -2.82
CA LEU A 144 -11.05 -9.17 -2.27
C LEU A 144 -12.32 -8.71 -1.56
N ALA A 145 -12.26 -7.60 -0.83
CA ALA A 145 -13.39 -7.06 -0.10
C ALA A 145 -13.30 -5.54 0.07
N ALA A 146 -14.47 -4.91 0.23
CA ALA A 146 -14.64 -3.55 0.69
C ALA A 146 -15.54 -3.56 1.92
N ILE A 147 -15.03 -3.11 3.07
CA ILE A 147 -15.67 -3.15 4.36
C ILE A 147 -16.05 -1.73 4.75
N GLN A 148 -17.33 -1.47 4.99
CA GLN A 148 -17.85 -0.16 5.38
C GLN A 148 -17.55 0.12 6.87
N ASP A 149 -17.52 1.38 7.26
CA ASP A 149 -17.18 1.82 8.62
C ASP A 149 -18.27 1.47 9.67
N ASP A 150 -19.48 1.20 9.24
CA ASP A 150 -20.58 0.68 10.07
C ASP A 150 -20.52 -0.85 10.28
N ASP A 151 -19.63 -1.55 9.58
CA ASP A 151 -19.41 -2.99 9.74
C ASP A 151 -18.47 -3.27 10.94
N ASN A 152 -18.85 -4.22 11.79
CA ASN A 152 -18.04 -4.62 12.95
C ASN A 152 -16.63 -5.06 12.59
N ARG A 153 -16.41 -5.60 11.39
CA ARG A 153 -15.11 -6.00 10.84
C ARG A 153 -14.17 -4.82 10.64
N TYR A 154 -14.72 -3.65 10.33
CA TYR A 154 -13.93 -2.42 10.13
C TYR A 154 -13.12 -2.08 11.37
N GLY A 155 -13.72 -2.15 12.56
CA GLY A 155 -13.06 -1.83 13.82
C GLY A 155 -11.91 -2.78 14.17
N GLU A 156 -11.99 -4.04 13.79
CA GLU A 156 -10.92 -5.02 14.00
C GLU A 156 -9.71 -4.70 13.11
N LEU A 157 -9.92 -4.38 11.83
CA LEU A 157 -8.87 -4.14 10.87
C LEU A 157 -8.30 -2.71 10.93
N ASN A 158 -9.10 -1.71 11.24
CA ASN A 158 -8.66 -0.31 11.27
C ASN A 158 -7.74 0.02 12.46
N ARG A 159 -7.72 -0.84 13.50
CA ARG A 159 -6.82 -0.67 14.65
C ARG A 159 -5.37 -1.07 14.39
N ILE A 160 -5.08 -1.66 13.23
CA ILE A 160 -3.86 -2.42 12.98
C ILE A 160 -2.73 -1.55 12.40
N GLY A 161 -2.72 -0.25 12.51
CA GLY A 161 -1.54 0.51 12.14
C GLY A 161 -1.80 1.96 11.80
N GLN A 162 -0.78 2.76 12.05
CA GLN A 162 -0.80 4.21 11.79
C GLN A 162 0.30 4.64 10.80
N LEU A 163 1.16 3.72 10.40
CA LEU A 163 2.24 4.00 9.45
C LEU A 163 1.76 3.81 8.02
N THR A 164 2.24 4.63 7.11
CA THR A 164 1.88 4.58 5.68
C THR A 164 2.11 3.19 5.08
N VAL A 165 3.19 2.51 5.46
CA VAL A 165 3.43 1.10 5.10
C VAL A 165 3.95 0.37 6.32
N SER A 166 3.23 -0.65 6.77
CA SER A 166 3.64 -1.50 7.89
C SER A 166 3.17 -2.93 7.71
N SER A 167 3.96 -3.89 8.21
CA SER A 167 3.49 -5.26 8.39
C SER A 167 2.51 -5.28 9.57
N LEU A 168 1.33 -5.84 9.35
CA LEU A 168 0.29 -5.92 10.36
C LEU A 168 0.44 -7.19 11.20
N ASN A 169 0.07 -7.10 12.47
CA ASN A 169 0.07 -8.26 13.38
C ASN A 169 -1.24 -9.05 13.26
N ILE A 170 -1.53 -9.51 12.06
CA ILE A 170 -2.65 -10.38 11.74
C ILE A 170 -2.20 -11.43 10.74
N THR A 171 -2.64 -12.67 10.90
CA THR A 171 -2.30 -13.73 9.96
C THR A 171 -3.18 -13.66 8.71
N PRO A 172 -2.71 -14.14 7.55
CA PRO A 172 -3.52 -14.23 6.34
C PRO A 172 -4.82 -15.02 6.55
N GLU A 173 -4.76 -16.12 7.32
CA GLU A 173 -5.92 -16.97 7.61
C GLU A 173 -6.97 -16.18 8.39
N ARG A 174 -6.54 -15.41 9.42
CA ARG A 174 -7.48 -14.55 10.18
C ARG A 174 -8.07 -13.44 9.33
N LEU A 175 -7.26 -12.83 8.43
CA LEU A 175 -7.77 -11.84 7.50
C LEU A 175 -8.84 -12.42 6.58
N VAL A 176 -8.57 -13.59 5.99
CA VAL A 176 -9.54 -14.30 5.13
C VAL A 176 -10.81 -14.65 5.91
N GLU A 177 -10.70 -15.12 7.14
CA GLU A 177 -11.85 -15.39 8.00
C GLU A 177 -12.71 -14.13 8.22
N ILE A 178 -12.07 -12.99 8.51
CA ILE A 178 -12.78 -11.72 8.72
C ILE A 178 -13.56 -11.30 7.46
N ILE A 179 -12.96 -11.39 6.28
CA ILE A 179 -13.64 -10.95 5.05
C ILE A 179 -14.74 -11.92 4.59
N THR A 180 -14.66 -13.22 4.93
CA THR A 180 -15.67 -14.22 4.54
C THR A 180 -16.84 -14.28 5.49
N ASN A 181 -16.65 -14.03 6.78
CA ASN A 181 -17.74 -14.10 7.79
C ASN A 181 -18.76 -12.95 7.69
N GLY A 182 -18.56 -11.98 6.82
CA GLY A 182 -19.49 -10.88 6.60
C GLY A 182 -20.43 -11.05 5.41
N GLU A 183 -20.36 -12.18 4.72
CA GLU A 183 -21.25 -12.51 3.59
C GLU A 183 -22.54 -13.25 4.02
N GLN A 184 -22.87 -13.27 5.33
CA GLN A 184 -24.10 -13.92 5.83
C GLN A 184 -25.20 -12.91 6.11
#